data_3487a9e4183df87c800f97922a11d56b
#
_entry.id   3487a9e4183df87c800f97922a11d56b
#
_cell.length_a   1.000
_cell.length_b   1.000
_cell.length_c   1.000
_cell.angle_alpha   90.00
_cell.angle_beta   90.00
_cell.angle_gamma   90.00
#
_symmetry.space_group_name_H-M   'P 1'
#
loop_
_entity.id
_entity.type
_entity.pdbx_description
1 polymer ?
#
loop_
_entity_poly.entity_id
_entity_poly.type
_entity_poly.pdbx_seq_one_letter_code
_entity_poly.pdbx_strand_id
1 'polypeptide(L)'
;MWELVKAGGWLMLPLVLCSIFTVAISIERFIRLKRSLVLPKSLMLYKGKSVDDVLDVLEQDQSARQSALGYIFKDAVDAYSHGEEYARALMEVTVSREIGYLEKNINFLGTLSAVAPLLSLLGTVIGIIESFLVIDLGSTANPTMMIPGISKALITTAAGMLIAIPALFAYRYFQRLVQEYVAELEQQSTLFHAALFFQKHLESDKRKAG
;
A
#
# COMPACT_ATOMS: atom_id res chain seq x y z
N MET A 1 -20.49 -18.20 -13.03
CA MET A 1 -19.73 -17.77 -11.81
C MET A 1 -20.26 -18.46 -10.55
N TRP A 2 -21.54 -18.32 -10.20
CA TRP A 2 -22.11 -18.96 -9.00
C TRP A 2 -22.03 -20.50 -9.01
N GLU A 3 -22.25 -21.11 -10.16
CA GLU A 3 -22.09 -22.57 -10.34
C GLU A 3 -20.65 -23.05 -10.10
N LEU A 4 -19.64 -22.27 -10.51
CA LEU A 4 -18.24 -22.59 -10.27
C LEU A 4 -17.87 -22.49 -8.77
N VAL A 5 -18.46 -21.52 -8.05
CA VAL A 5 -18.26 -21.39 -6.61
C VAL A 5 -18.86 -22.59 -5.87
N LYS A 6 -20.04 -23.03 -6.26
CA LYS A 6 -20.66 -24.25 -5.71
C LYS A 6 -19.85 -25.50 -6.04
N ALA A 7 -19.33 -25.62 -7.27
CA ALA A 7 -18.55 -26.75 -7.71
C ALA A 7 -17.20 -26.89 -6.99
N GLY A 8 -16.56 -25.79 -6.54
CA GLY A 8 -15.28 -25.80 -5.85
C GLY A 8 -15.33 -26.16 -4.36
N GLY A 9 -16.56 -26.30 -3.78
CA GLY A 9 -16.75 -26.73 -2.39
C GLY A 9 -16.45 -25.63 -1.34
N TRP A 10 -16.37 -26.03 -0.05
CA TRP A 10 -16.28 -25.07 1.08
C TRP A 10 -15.04 -24.20 1.08
N LEU A 11 -13.92 -24.66 0.50
CA LEU A 11 -12.68 -23.88 0.36
C LEU A 11 -12.80 -22.69 -0.61
N MET A 12 -13.85 -22.65 -1.41
CA MET A 12 -14.16 -21.46 -2.21
C MET A 12 -14.55 -20.25 -1.34
N LEU A 13 -15.08 -20.45 -0.12
CA LEU A 13 -15.44 -19.35 0.77
C LEU A 13 -14.23 -18.49 1.16
N PRO A 14 -13.13 -19.03 1.73
CA PRO A 14 -11.95 -18.23 2.01
C PRO A 14 -11.32 -17.64 0.75
N LEU A 15 -11.36 -18.31 -0.40
CA LEU A 15 -10.87 -17.75 -1.66
C LEU A 15 -11.70 -16.55 -2.14
N VAL A 16 -13.02 -16.62 -2.02
CA VAL A 16 -13.89 -15.47 -2.33
C VAL A 16 -13.62 -14.30 -1.40
N LEU A 17 -13.42 -14.55 -0.10
CA LEU A 17 -13.00 -13.51 0.84
C LEU A 17 -11.66 -12.88 0.45
N CYS A 18 -10.66 -13.68 0.08
CA CYS A 18 -9.38 -13.17 -0.43
C CYS A 18 -9.57 -12.29 -1.67
N SER A 19 -10.47 -12.68 -2.58
CA SER A 19 -10.81 -11.87 -3.77
C SER A 19 -11.42 -10.52 -3.40
N ILE A 20 -12.40 -10.51 -2.50
CA ILE A 20 -13.04 -9.28 -2.04
C ILE A 20 -12.03 -8.33 -1.39
N PHE A 21 -11.19 -8.85 -0.48
CA PHE A 21 -10.14 -8.03 0.16
C PHE A 21 -9.11 -7.53 -0.84
N THR A 22 -8.70 -8.35 -1.81
CA THR A 22 -7.77 -7.94 -2.86
C THR A 22 -8.31 -6.77 -3.66
N VAL A 23 -9.56 -6.83 -4.09
CA VAL A 23 -10.19 -5.74 -4.86
C VAL A 23 -10.39 -4.50 -3.99
N ALA A 24 -10.91 -4.66 -2.77
CA ALA A 24 -11.18 -3.55 -1.85
C ALA A 24 -9.90 -2.77 -1.51
N ILE A 25 -8.82 -3.49 -1.15
CA ILE A 25 -7.53 -2.86 -0.82
C ILE A 25 -6.91 -2.22 -2.07
N SER A 26 -6.99 -2.87 -3.22
CA SER A 26 -6.45 -2.32 -4.47
C SER A 26 -7.13 -1.00 -4.84
N ILE A 27 -8.45 -0.91 -4.72
CA ILE A 27 -9.21 0.33 -4.96
C ILE A 27 -8.86 1.39 -3.92
N GLU A 28 -8.82 1.03 -2.63
CA GLU A 28 -8.44 1.95 -1.55
C GLU A 28 -7.06 2.56 -1.80
N ARG A 29 -6.08 1.71 -2.12
CA ARG A 29 -4.69 2.14 -2.36
C ARG A 29 -4.57 2.98 -3.62
N PHE A 30 -5.27 2.62 -4.69
CA PHE A 30 -5.29 3.39 -5.93
C PHE A 30 -5.80 4.82 -5.73
N ILE A 31 -6.79 5.00 -4.85
CA ILE A 31 -7.33 6.33 -4.53
C ILE A 31 -6.39 7.10 -3.60
N ARG A 32 -5.88 6.45 -2.53
CA ARG A 32 -5.05 7.11 -1.50
C ARG A 32 -3.64 7.45 -1.96
N LEU A 33 -3.04 6.62 -2.83
CA LEU A 33 -1.70 6.83 -3.36
C LEU A 33 -1.66 7.74 -4.61
N LYS A 34 -2.70 8.54 -4.83
CA LYS A 34 -2.64 9.58 -5.87
C LYS A 34 -1.55 10.60 -5.52
N ARG A 35 -0.66 10.86 -6.48
CA ARG A 35 0.47 11.79 -6.31
C ARG A 35 0.03 13.17 -5.80
N SER A 36 -1.12 13.66 -6.22
CA SER A 36 -1.66 14.94 -5.76
C SER A 36 -2.01 14.99 -4.28
N LEU A 37 -2.29 13.83 -3.67
CA LEU A 37 -2.61 13.73 -2.24
C LEU A 37 -1.36 13.50 -1.37
N VAL A 38 -0.30 12.93 -1.92
CA VAL A 38 0.94 12.63 -1.18
C VAL A 38 1.96 13.74 -1.39
N LEU A 39 2.22 14.11 -2.63
CA LEU A 39 3.28 15.01 -3.09
C LEU A 39 2.72 16.04 -4.07
N PRO A 40 1.93 17.03 -3.62
CA PRO A 40 1.40 18.07 -4.49
C PRO A 40 2.57 18.90 -5.06
N LYS A 41 2.55 19.12 -6.37
CA LYS A 41 3.59 19.89 -7.08
C LYS A 41 3.73 21.32 -6.55
N SER A 42 2.67 21.86 -5.97
CA SER A 42 2.65 23.20 -5.37
C SER A 42 3.57 23.33 -4.15
N LEU A 43 3.84 22.26 -3.42
CA LEU A 43 4.73 22.26 -2.24
C LEU A 43 6.16 21.84 -2.56
N MET A 44 6.43 21.28 -3.73
CA MET A 44 7.77 20.81 -4.06
C MET A 44 8.75 21.95 -4.26
N LEU A 45 9.91 21.87 -3.59
CA LEU A 45 11.02 22.79 -3.78
C LEU A 45 11.80 22.40 -5.03
N TYR A 46 11.55 23.11 -6.13
CA TYR A 46 12.35 23.05 -7.35
C TYR A 46 13.33 24.24 -7.41
N LYS A 47 14.32 24.16 -8.32
CA LYS A 47 15.22 25.30 -8.58
C LYS A 47 14.41 26.58 -8.87
N GLY A 48 14.58 27.58 -8.03
CA GLY A 48 13.95 28.90 -8.17
C GLY A 48 12.66 29.12 -7.36
N LYS A 49 12.20 28.13 -6.58
CA LYS A 49 11.09 28.31 -5.65
C LYS A 49 11.61 28.61 -4.25
N SER A 50 11.12 29.70 -3.64
CA SER A 50 11.52 30.10 -2.29
C SER A 50 10.74 29.34 -1.22
N VAL A 51 11.24 29.37 0.03
CA VAL A 51 10.48 28.86 1.19
C VAL A 51 9.20 29.66 1.37
N ASP A 52 9.24 30.97 1.15
CA ASP A 52 8.09 31.87 1.30
C ASP A 52 6.94 31.46 0.35
N ASP A 53 7.25 31.10 -0.92
CA ASP A 53 6.25 30.61 -1.86
C ASP A 53 5.58 29.32 -1.37
N VAL A 54 6.32 28.46 -0.66
CA VAL A 54 5.79 27.21 -0.09
C VAL A 54 4.92 27.50 1.13
N LEU A 55 5.31 28.46 1.96
CA LEU A 55 4.53 28.90 3.12
C LEU A 55 3.19 29.51 2.67
N ASP A 56 3.20 30.37 1.66
CA ASP A 56 1.98 30.94 1.08
C ASP A 56 1.01 29.87 0.58
N VAL A 57 1.54 28.81 -0.08
CA VAL A 57 0.73 27.67 -0.54
C VAL A 57 0.15 26.88 0.65
N LEU A 58 0.93 26.67 1.72
CA LEU A 58 0.46 25.99 2.93
C LEU A 58 -0.67 26.76 3.63
N GLU A 59 -0.69 28.09 3.53
CA GLU A 59 -1.76 28.91 4.11
C GLU A 59 -3.02 28.93 3.24
N GLN A 60 -2.85 29.01 1.91
CA GLN A 60 -3.95 29.25 0.96
C GLN A 60 -4.61 27.97 0.45
N ASP A 61 -3.85 26.87 0.30
CA ASP A 61 -4.35 25.59 -0.26
C ASP A 61 -4.52 24.52 0.81
N GLN A 62 -5.78 24.33 1.23
CA GLN A 62 -6.14 23.30 2.22
C GLN A 62 -5.80 21.89 1.75
N SER A 63 -5.89 21.61 0.44
CA SER A 63 -5.58 20.28 -0.11
C SER A 63 -4.08 20.00 -0.02
N ALA A 64 -3.23 21.00 -0.33
CA ALA A 64 -1.80 20.90 -0.19
C ALA A 64 -1.39 20.69 1.28
N ARG A 65 -2.02 21.43 2.19
CA ARG A 65 -1.79 21.33 3.64
C ARG A 65 -2.14 19.96 4.23
N GLN A 66 -3.17 19.28 3.68
CA GLN A 66 -3.62 17.96 4.11
C GLN A 66 -2.86 16.81 3.41
N SER A 67 -1.89 17.10 2.56
CA SER A 67 -1.02 16.11 1.95
C SER A 67 0.06 15.62 2.92
N ALA A 68 0.68 14.46 2.64
CA ALA A 68 1.78 13.95 3.45
C ALA A 68 2.93 14.96 3.53
N LEU A 69 3.31 15.56 2.40
CA LEU A 69 4.34 16.62 2.36
C LEU A 69 3.91 17.87 3.13
N GLY A 70 2.62 18.24 3.06
CA GLY A 70 2.07 19.39 3.78
C GLY A 70 2.13 19.24 5.29
N TYR A 71 1.86 18.03 5.84
CA TYR A 71 2.02 17.77 7.27
C TYR A 71 3.47 17.89 7.72
N ILE A 72 4.42 17.36 6.95
CA ILE A 72 5.86 17.45 7.26
C ILE A 72 6.32 18.91 7.30
N PHE A 73 5.96 19.69 6.31
CA PHE A 73 6.36 21.09 6.22
C PHE A 73 5.70 21.94 7.31
N LYS A 74 4.43 21.68 7.61
CA LYS A 74 3.74 22.35 8.69
C LYS A 74 4.41 22.10 10.04
N ASP A 75 4.71 20.85 10.37
CA ASP A 75 5.38 20.50 11.62
C ASP A 75 6.77 21.15 11.73
N ALA A 76 7.49 21.30 10.60
CA ALA A 76 8.74 22.04 10.55
C ALA A 76 8.58 23.54 10.87
N VAL A 77 7.55 24.15 10.31
CA VAL A 77 7.24 25.58 10.53
C VAL A 77 6.80 25.82 11.98
N ASP A 78 5.92 24.98 12.51
CA ASP A 78 5.45 25.05 13.90
C ASP A 78 6.61 24.86 14.90
N ALA A 79 7.60 24.03 14.54
CA ALA A 79 8.80 23.79 15.36
C ALA A 79 9.92 24.84 15.17
N TYR A 80 9.81 25.73 14.19
CA TYR A 80 10.88 26.68 13.82
C TYR A 80 11.38 27.54 15.00
N SER A 81 10.48 27.98 15.88
CA SER A 81 10.78 28.79 17.06
C SER A 81 11.58 28.02 18.13
N HIS A 82 11.48 26.70 18.16
CA HIS A 82 12.11 25.81 19.16
C HIS A 82 13.56 25.43 18.80
N GLY A 83 14.02 25.81 17.62
CA GLY A 83 15.39 25.59 17.14
C GLY A 83 15.50 24.48 16.08
N GLU A 84 16.65 24.49 15.41
CA GLU A 84 16.91 23.65 14.23
C GLU A 84 16.86 22.15 14.55
N GLU A 85 17.49 21.73 15.64
CA GLU A 85 17.57 20.32 16.03
C GLU A 85 16.19 19.77 16.42
N TYR A 86 15.39 20.56 17.13
CA TYR A 86 14.01 20.18 17.47
C TYR A 86 13.12 20.06 16.24
N ALA A 87 13.21 21.03 15.33
CA ALA A 87 12.45 21.00 14.08
C ALA A 87 12.81 19.76 13.23
N ARG A 88 14.10 19.44 13.13
CA ARG A 88 14.59 18.26 12.44
C ARG A 88 14.03 16.97 13.06
N ALA A 89 14.13 16.81 14.38
CA ALA A 89 13.61 15.64 15.08
C ALA A 89 12.09 15.47 14.88
N LEU A 90 11.33 16.56 14.95
CA LEU A 90 9.88 16.52 14.71
C LEU A 90 9.54 16.13 13.28
N MET A 91 10.27 16.69 12.30
CA MET A 91 10.11 16.31 10.89
C MET A 91 10.38 14.82 10.66
N GLU A 92 11.46 14.27 11.23
CA GLU A 92 11.79 12.84 11.11
C GLU A 92 10.67 11.95 11.65
N VAL A 93 10.09 12.31 12.80
CA VAL A 93 8.93 11.61 13.38
C VAL A 93 7.72 11.69 12.46
N THR A 94 7.45 12.86 11.89
CA THR A 94 6.30 13.05 10.99
C THR A 94 6.50 12.31 9.67
N VAL A 95 7.69 12.35 9.09
CA VAL A 95 8.05 11.56 7.89
C VAL A 95 7.79 10.07 8.14
N SER A 96 8.31 9.54 9.25
CA SER A 96 8.11 8.12 9.61
C SER A 96 6.63 7.76 9.78
N ARG A 97 5.84 8.65 10.38
CA ARG A 97 4.39 8.47 10.54
C ARG A 97 3.67 8.44 9.18
N GLU A 98 3.98 9.39 8.30
CA GLU A 98 3.37 9.47 6.97
C GLU A 98 3.76 8.26 6.11
N ILE A 99 5.01 7.78 6.18
CA ILE A 99 5.46 6.54 5.54
C ILE A 99 4.60 5.35 6.02
N GLY A 100 4.38 5.24 7.33
CA GLY A 100 3.52 4.18 7.89
C GLY A 100 2.09 4.20 7.33
N TYR A 101 1.53 5.39 7.08
CA TYR A 101 0.21 5.51 6.42
C TYR A 101 0.24 5.11 4.94
N LEU A 102 1.31 5.40 4.21
CA LEU A 102 1.46 5.00 2.81
C LEU A 102 1.61 3.49 2.66
N GLU A 103 2.36 2.83 3.54
CA GLU A 103 2.61 1.38 3.52
C GLU A 103 1.43 0.56 4.05
N LYS A 104 0.51 1.18 4.77
CA LYS A 104 -0.63 0.49 5.39
C LYS A 104 -1.37 -0.39 4.36
N ASN A 105 -1.78 -1.58 4.75
CA ASN A 105 -2.53 -2.57 3.94
C ASN A 105 -1.79 -3.13 2.70
N ILE A 106 -0.64 -2.58 2.28
CA ILE A 106 0.11 -3.12 1.12
C ILE A 106 0.68 -4.50 1.47
N ASN A 107 1.26 -4.66 2.65
CA ASN A 107 1.78 -5.94 3.12
C ASN A 107 0.69 -7.01 3.22
N PHE A 108 -0.55 -6.62 3.60
CA PHE A 108 -1.67 -7.54 3.62
C PHE A 108 -2.05 -8.01 2.20
N LEU A 109 -1.97 -7.13 1.21
CA LEU A 109 -2.18 -7.49 -0.20
C LEU A 109 -1.12 -8.50 -0.69
N GLY A 110 0.14 -8.31 -0.26
CA GLY A 110 1.22 -9.29 -0.48
C GLY A 110 0.93 -10.64 0.17
N THR A 111 0.41 -10.63 1.40
CA THR A 111 -0.02 -11.86 2.09
C THR A 111 -1.13 -12.57 1.34
N LEU A 112 -2.16 -11.85 0.88
CA LEU A 112 -3.26 -12.44 0.09
C LEU A 112 -2.75 -13.08 -1.20
N SER A 113 -1.79 -12.45 -1.90
CA SER A 113 -1.21 -13.00 -3.12
C SER A 113 -0.45 -14.32 -2.90
N ALA A 114 0.13 -14.49 -1.71
CA ALA A 114 0.84 -15.72 -1.34
C ALA A 114 -0.12 -16.79 -0.78
N VAL A 115 -1.10 -16.40 0.02
CA VAL A 115 -2.02 -17.33 0.69
C VAL A 115 -3.06 -17.92 -0.28
N ALA A 116 -3.54 -17.17 -1.26
CA ALA A 116 -4.56 -17.66 -2.19
C ALA A 116 -4.13 -18.91 -2.96
N PRO A 117 -2.89 -19.02 -3.52
CA PRO A 117 -2.43 -20.26 -4.14
C PRO A 117 -2.28 -21.41 -3.15
N LEU A 118 -1.87 -21.15 -1.91
CA LEU A 118 -1.73 -22.18 -0.88
C LEU A 118 -3.09 -22.75 -0.46
N LEU A 119 -4.09 -21.90 -0.29
CA LEU A 119 -5.47 -22.33 -0.04
C LEU A 119 -6.01 -23.17 -1.20
N SER A 120 -5.68 -22.78 -2.40
CA SER A 120 -6.07 -23.47 -3.62
C SER A 120 -5.40 -24.84 -3.71
N LEU A 121 -4.11 -24.94 -3.40
CA LEU A 121 -3.37 -26.21 -3.32
C LEU A 121 -3.99 -27.14 -2.24
N LEU A 122 -4.32 -26.59 -1.09
CA LEU A 122 -5.03 -27.34 -0.04
C LEU A 122 -6.36 -27.91 -0.58
N GLY A 123 -7.07 -27.13 -1.38
CA GLY A 123 -8.31 -27.55 -2.04
C GLY A 123 -8.13 -28.74 -2.98
N THR A 124 -7.02 -28.76 -3.75
CA THR A 124 -6.72 -29.92 -4.60
C THR A 124 -6.39 -31.17 -3.79
N VAL A 125 -5.60 -31.04 -2.73
CA VAL A 125 -5.27 -32.17 -1.87
C VAL A 125 -6.54 -32.79 -1.27
N ILE A 126 -7.42 -31.96 -0.70
CA ILE A 126 -8.68 -32.43 -0.12
C ILE A 126 -9.58 -33.03 -1.18
N GLY A 127 -9.74 -32.44 -2.36
CA GLY A 127 -10.57 -32.94 -3.44
C GLY A 127 -10.08 -34.31 -3.98
N ILE A 128 -8.76 -34.51 -4.03
CA ILE A 128 -8.17 -35.79 -4.39
C ILE A 128 -8.42 -36.84 -3.30
N ILE A 129 -8.24 -36.52 -2.02
CA ILE A 129 -8.53 -37.40 -0.89
C ILE A 129 -10.01 -37.83 -0.92
N GLU A 130 -10.94 -36.86 -1.07
CA GLU A 130 -12.38 -37.16 -1.20
C GLU A 130 -12.66 -38.15 -2.35
N SER A 131 -11.95 -38.00 -3.49
CA SER A 131 -12.10 -38.86 -4.65
C SER A 131 -11.68 -40.32 -4.38
N PHE A 132 -10.60 -40.53 -3.63
CA PHE A 132 -10.14 -41.87 -3.26
C PHE A 132 -11.05 -42.53 -2.21
N LEU A 133 -11.53 -41.76 -1.23
CA LEU A 133 -12.44 -42.29 -0.20
C LEU A 133 -13.76 -42.82 -0.79
N VAL A 134 -14.27 -42.24 -1.87
CA VAL A 134 -15.48 -42.73 -2.54
C VAL A 134 -15.27 -44.11 -3.17
N ILE A 135 -14.06 -44.42 -3.64
CA ILE A 135 -13.75 -45.76 -4.21
C ILE A 135 -13.62 -46.80 -3.10
N ASP A 136 -12.96 -46.46 -2.00
CA ASP A 136 -12.69 -47.40 -0.89
C ASP A 136 -13.98 -47.85 -0.19
N LEU A 137 -14.98 -46.97 -0.11
CA LEU A 137 -16.29 -47.26 0.49
C LEU A 137 -17.27 -47.96 -0.45
N GLY A 138 -16.97 -48.05 -1.76
CA GLY A 138 -17.81 -48.65 -2.80
C GLY A 138 -17.41 -50.09 -3.15
N SER A 139 -18.31 -51.01 -3.12
CA SER A 139 -18.09 -52.46 -3.43
C SER A 139 -17.69 -52.73 -4.90
N THR A 140 -17.72 -51.76 -5.79
CA THR A 140 -17.27 -51.81 -7.18
C THR A 140 -16.43 -50.59 -7.53
N ALA A 141 -15.15 -50.81 -7.77
CA ALA A 141 -14.20 -49.74 -8.15
C ALA A 141 -14.54 -49.18 -9.54
N ASN A 142 -15.39 -48.16 -9.60
CA ASN A 142 -15.69 -47.45 -10.84
C ASN A 142 -14.91 -46.13 -10.88
N PRO A 143 -13.88 -46.00 -11.76
CA PRO A 143 -13.07 -44.80 -11.85
C PRO A 143 -13.86 -43.52 -12.16
N THR A 144 -15.05 -43.62 -12.74
CA THR A 144 -15.89 -42.46 -13.05
C THR A 144 -16.38 -41.72 -11.80
N MET A 145 -16.42 -42.38 -10.64
CA MET A 145 -16.81 -41.78 -9.37
C MET A 145 -15.78 -40.80 -8.83
N MET A 146 -14.52 -40.81 -9.33
CA MET A 146 -13.48 -39.87 -8.98
C MET A 146 -13.62 -38.50 -9.70
N ILE A 147 -14.28 -38.48 -10.85
CA ILE A 147 -14.37 -37.30 -11.73
C ILE A 147 -14.85 -36.05 -10.99
N PRO A 148 -15.93 -36.11 -10.17
CA PRO A 148 -16.43 -34.93 -9.47
C PRO A 148 -15.38 -34.30 -8.50
N GLY A 149 -14.67 -35.15 -7.73
CA GLY A 149 -13.67 -34.67 -6.78
C GLY A 149 -12.43 -34.05 -7.47
N ILE A 150 -11.95 -34.67 -8.55
CA ILE A 150 -10.86 -34.15 -9.36
C ILE A 150 -11.29 -32.85 -10.03
N SER A 151 -12.48 -32.77 -10.58
CA SER A 151 -13.02 -31.55 -11.20
C SER A 151 -13.12 -30.42 -10.18
N LYS A 152 -13.62 -30.68 -8.98
CA LYS A 152 -13.67 -29.75 -7.85
C LYS A 152 -12.27 -29.23 -7.49
N ALA A 153 -11.28 -30.11 -7.40
CA ALA A 153 -9.90 -29.77 -7.13
C ALA A 153 -9.30 -28.81 -8.19
N LEU A 154 -9.49 -29.11 -9.47
CA LEU A 154 -8.99 -28.27 -10.57
C LEU A 154 -9.64 -26.88 -10.60
N ILE A 155 -10.96 -26.81 -10.35
CA ILE A 155 -11.69 -25.53 -10.28
C ILE A 155 -11.14 -24.66 -9.14
N THR A 156 -10.89 -25.25 -7.96
CA THR A 156 -10.34 -24.54 -6.82
C THR A 156 -8.95 -23.99 -7.12
N THR A 157 -8.09 -24.79 -7.81
CA THR A 157 -6.75 -24.34 -8.21
C THR A 157 -6.80 -23.19 -9.19
N ALA A 158 -7.65 -23.29 -10.20
CA ALA A 158 -7.82 -22.21 -11.17
C ALA A 158 -8.31 -20.92 -10.51
N ALA A 159 -9.27 -21.02 -9.57
CA ALA A 159 -9.78 -19.88 -8.82
C ALA A 159 -8.69 -19.21 -7.97
N GLY A 160 -7.88 -19.97 -7.25
CA GLY A 160 -6.80 -19.43 -6.43
C GLY A 160 -5.75 -18.68 -7.24
N MET A 161 -5.35 -19.22 -8.40
CA MET A 161 -4.42 -18.53 -9.30
C MET A 161 -5.04 -17.27 -9.90
N LEU A 162 -6.31 -17.29 -10.27
CA LEU A 162 -7.03 -16.13 -10.81
C LEU A 162 -7.08 -14.96 -9.82
N ILE A 163 -7.11 -15.26 -8.52
CA ILE A 163 -7.08 -14.25 -7.44
C ILE A 163 -5.63 -13.81 -7.16
N ALA A 164 -4.70 -14.74 -7.08
CA ALA A 164 -3.33 -14.50 -6.67
C ALA A 164 -2.55 -13.62 -7.66
N ILE A 165 -2.74 -13.86 -8.96
CA ILE A 165 -1.99 -13.12 -10.00
C ILE A 165 -2.29 -11.63 -9.97
N PRO A 166 -3.56 -11.15 -10.02
CA PRO A 166 -3.86 -9.73 -9.90
C PRO A 166 -3.43 -9.13 -8.55
N ALA A 167 -3.58 -9.90 -7.45
CA ALA A 167 -3.14 -9.46 -6.12
C ALA A 167 -1.63 -9.21 -6.07
N LEU A 168 -0.82 -10.09 -6.68
CA LEU A 168 0.62 -9.94 -6.75
C LEU A 168 1.04 -8.74 -7.60
N PHE A 169 0.40 -8.53 -8.75
CA PHE A 169 0.66 -7.35 -9.59
C PHE A 169 0.33 -6.06 -8.85
N ALA A 170 -0.84 -5.99 -8.20
CA ALA A 170 -1.24 -4.82 -7.42
C ALA A 170 -0.28 -4.58 -6.25
N TYR A 171 0.10 -5.62 -5.51
CA TYR A 171 1.08 -5.54 -4.42
C TYR A 171 2.41 -4.94 -4.90
N ARG A 172 3.00 -5.49 -5.97
CA ARG A 172 4.28 -5.02 -6.51
C ARG A 172 4.21 -3.59 -7.03
N TYR A 173 3.11 -3.24 -7.69
CA TYR A 173 2.89 -1.88 -8.18
C TYR A 173 2.83 -0.87 -7.03
N PHE A 174 2.00 -1.13 -6.01
CA PHE A 174 1.88 -0.20 -4.89
C PHE A 174 3.15 -0.15 -4.03
N GLN A 175 3.83 -1.28 -3.84
CA GLN A 175 5.10 -1.32 -3.11
C GLN A 175 6.15 -0.41 -3.78
N ARG A 176 6.29 -0.52 -5.10
CA ARG A 176 7.20 0.34 -5.86
C ARG A 176 6.79 1.82 -5.77
N LEU A 177 5.51 2.11 -5.94
CA LEU A 177 4.99 3.48 -5.89
C LEU A 177 5.25 4.13 -4.53
N VAL A 178 5.08 3.39 -3.44
CA VAL A 178 5.37 3.89 -2.09
C VAL A 178 6.85 4.13 -1.91
N GLN A 179 7.73 3.24 -2.37
CA GLN A 179 9.18 3.45 -2.31
C GLN A 179 9.62 4.74 -3.04
N GLU A 180 9.03 5.01 -4.21
CA GLU A 180 9.27 6.25 -4.95
C GLU A 180 8.81 7.48 -4.14
N TYR A 181 7.63 7.41 -3.50
CA TYR A 181 7.12 8.51 -2.67
C TYR A 181 7.92 8.72 -1.40
N VAL A 182 8.39 7.66 -0.75
CA VAL A 182 9.25 7.74 0.44
C VAL A 182 10.54 8.50 0.13
N ALA A 183 11.24 8.09 -0.94
CA ALA A 183 12.46 8.76 -1.36
C ALA A 183 12.24 10.27 -1.67
N GLU A 184 11.11 10.59 -2.32
CA GLU A 184 10.77 11.95 -2.68
C GLU A 184 10.36 12.79 -1.44
N LEU A 185 9.62 12.20 -0.48
CA LEU A 185 9.27 12.83 0.80
C LEU A 185 10.52 13.15 1.63
N GLU A 186 11.45 12.21 1.77
CA GLU A 186 12.70 12.40 2.50
C GLU A 186 13.57 13.47 1.85
N GLN A 187 13.68 13.46 0.52
CA GLN A 187 14.43 14.48 -0.22
C GLN A 187 13.81 15.88 -0.02
N GLN A 188 12.51 16.02 -0.20
CA GLN A 188 11.83 17.31 -0.06
C GLN A 188 11.85 17.82 1.39
N SER A 189 11.73 16.93 2.36
CA SER A 189 11.86 17.22 3.78
C SER A 189 13.25 17.81 4.12
N THR A 190 14.30 17.17 3.63
CA THR A 190 15.68 17.63 3.84
C THR A 190 15.93 18.98 3.16
N LEU A 191 15.45 19.17 1.94
CA LEU A 191 15.60 20.44 1.21
C LEU A 191 14.85 21.57 1.92
N PHE A 192 13.62 21.32 2.38
CA PHE A 192 12.82 22.32 3.08
C PHE A 192 13.46 22.72 4.41
N HIS A 193 13.93 21.75 5.19
CA HIS A 193 14.63 22.01 6.44
C HIS A 193 15.86 22.88 6.21
N ALA A 194 16.72 22.51 5.26
CA ALA A 194 17.92 23.25 4.95
C ALA A 194 17.61 24.69 4.49
N ALA A 195 16.61 24.87 3.63
CA ALA A 195 16.20 26.19 3.14
C ALA A 195 15.61 27.07 4.24
N LEU A 196 14.76 26.50 5.11
CA LEU A 196 14.10 27.20 6.22
C LEU A 196 15.11 27.75 7.23
N PHE A 197 16.14 26.99 7.59
CA PHE A 197 17.13 27.40 8.57
C PHE A 197 18.28 28.21 7.96
N PHE A 198 18.61 28.03 6.68
CA PHE A 198 19.54 28.90 5.97
C PHE A 198 19.05 30.36 5.90
N GLN A 199 17.75 30.56 5.63
CA GLN A 199 17.12 31.87 5.64
C GLN A 199 17.24 32.55 7.01
N LYS A 200 17.05 31.80 8.11
CA LYS A 200 17.23 32.29 9.48
C LYS A 200 18.65 32.78 9.75
N HIS A 201 19.66 32.05 9.30
CA HIS A 201 21.06 32.47 9.47
C HIS A 201 21.37 33.80 8.74
N LEU A 202 20.86 33.94 7.52
CA LEU A 202 21.02 35.18 6.75
C LEU A 202 20.34 36.39 7.42
N GLU A 203 19.16 36.21 7.99
CA GLU A 203 18.47 37.29 8.72
C GLU A 203 19.17 37.64 10.02
N SER A 204 19.71 36.67 10.74
CA SER A 204 20.45 36.89 11.98
C SER A 204 21.76 37.67 11.74
N ASP A 205 22.44 37.35 10.65
CA ASP A 205 23.70 38.06 10.28
C ASP A 205 23.43 39.49 9.82
N LYS A 206 22.35 39.76 9.09
CA LYS A 206 21.93 41.12 8.72
C LYS A 206 21.59 41.99 9.95
N ARG A 207 20.97 41.40 10.99
CA ARG A 207 20.66 42.11 12.25
C ARG A 207 21.89 42.39 13.10
N LYS A 208 22.97 41.65 12.96
CA LYS A 208 24.23 41.88 13.68
C LYS A 208 25.15 42.89 12.97
N ALA A 209 24.93 43.10 11.67
CA ALA A 209 25.74 43.96 10.82
C ALA A 209 25.17 45.40 10.66
N GLY A 210 23.95 45.67 11.17
CA GLY A 210 23.32 47.00 11.17
C GLY A 210 23.08 47.51 12.58
#